data_8324616a9581029ca19f53fd5096688c
#
_entry.id   8324616a9581029ca19f53fd5096688c
#
_cell.length_a   1.000
_cell.length_b   1.000
_cell.length_c   1.000
_cell.angle_alpha   90.00
_cell.angle_beta   90.00
_cell.angle_gamma   90.00
#
_symmetry.space_group_name_H-M   'P 1'
#
loop_
_entity.id
_entity.type
_entity.pdbx_description
1 polymer ?
#
loop_
_entity_poly.entity_id
_entity_poly.type
_entity_poly.pdbx_seq_one_letter_code
_entity_poly.pdbx_strand_id
1 'polypeptide(L)'
;LGQGGFGITYLGLQTGLNRSVAIKEFFMKEYCEREETTSKVLLGSQGSRDIVDRFRIKFIKEAQTIAQMDNPHIIRIHDIFEENATAYYVMEYIDGDSLDRLIQKQGKLDTAVALNYICQTAKALQYIHQKKILHLDIKPSNILLRGEEDAVLIDFGISKRYDIDGSQTSTTPTGISKGYAPIEQYRQGGTSMFMPSTDIYSLGATMYKLLTGETPPEASDIVDEGLTIPDYIAPRIATAIEKCM
;
A
#
# COMPACT_ATOMS: atom_id res chain seq x y z
N LEU A 1 2.68 15.17 5.35
CA LEU A 1 3.45 14.23 4.54
C LEU A 1 2.69 13.86 3.25
N GLY A 2 1.37 13.71 3.30
CA GLY A 2 0.56 13.41 2.12
C GLY A 2 -0.92 13.23 2.42
N GLN A 3 -1.75 13.27 1.36
CA GLN A 3 -3.17 12.97 1.43
C GLN A 3 -3.49 11.90 0.39
N GLY A 4 -4.06 10.79 0.85
CA GLY A 4 -4.62 9.71 0.02
C GLY A 4 -6.15 9.73 -0.01
N GLY A 5 -6.77 8.77 -0.68
CA GLY A 5 -8.24 8.66 -0.78
C GLY A 5 -8.96 8.46 0.55
N PHE A 6 -8.31 7.81 1.51
CA PHE A 6 -8.91 7.43 2.80
C PHE A 6 -8.23 8.07 4.02
N GLY A 7 -7.25 8.96 3.84
CA GLY A 7 -6.58 9.55 4.97
C GLY A 7 -5.58 10.64 4.64
N ILE A 8 -5.17 11.34 5.69
CA ILE A 8 -4.15 12.37 5.65
C ILE A 8 -3.01 11.93 6.57
N THR A 9 -1.77 12.04 6.10
CA THR A 9 -0.59 11.69 6.91
C THR A 9 0.16 12.96 7.30
N TYR A 10 0.38 13.14 8.58
CA TYR A 10 1.07 14.28 9.19
C TYR A 10 2.44 13.85 9.72
N LEU A 11 3.39 14.78 9.73
CA LEU A 11 4.58 14.67 10.55
C LEU A 11 4.23 15.19 11.97
N GLY A 12 4.50 14.40 12.97
CA GLY A 12 4.28 14.75 14.38
C GLY A 12 5.53 14.58 15.23
N LEU A 13 5.50 15.13 16.42
CA LEU A 13 6.52 14.93 17.47
C LEU A 13 5.87 14.22 18.65
N GLN A 14 6.33 13.03 18.98
CA GLN A 14 5.97 12.36 20.21
C GLN A 14 6.79 12.96 21.37
N THR A 15 6.21 13.95 22.06
CA THR A 15 6.92 14.78 23.04
C THR A 15 7.50 13.98 24.19
N GLY A 16 6.78 12.96 24.69
CA GLY A 16 7.23 12.11 25.79
C GLY A 16 8.50 11.29 25.49
N LEU A 17 8.77 11.00 24.22
CA LEU A 17 9.95 10.26 23.77
C LEU A 17 10.90 11.11 22.91
N ASN A 18 10.54 12.38 22.68
CA ASN A 18 11.28 13.33 21.85
C ASN A 18 11.70 12.75 20.48
N ARG A 19 10.75 12.11 19.79
CA ARG A 19 10.99 11.50 18.48
C ARG A 19 9.95 11.92 17.45
N SER A 20 10.36 12.02 16.19
CA SER A 20 9.44 12.20 15.06
C SER A 20 8.61 10.95 14.84
N VAL A 21 7.34 11.15 14.51
CA VAL A 21 6.37 10.11 14.18
C VAL A 21 5.55 10.54 12.96
N ALA A 22 5.04 9.58 12.22
CA ALA A 22 4.02 9.84 11.21
C ALA A 22 2.65 9.52 11.82
N ILE A 23 1.67 10.39 11.62
CA ILE A 23 0.31 10.23 12.16
C ILE A 23 -0.63 10.17 10.96
N LYS A 24 -1.27 9.03 10.76
CA LYS A 24 -2.30 8.89 9.71
C LYS A 24 -3.68 9.09 10.32
N GLU A 25 -4.41 10.04 9.77
CA GLU A 25 -5.78 10.37 10.13
C GLU A 25 -6.72 9.69 9.14
N PHE A 26 -7.77 9.07 9.62
CA PHE A 26 -8.87 8.63 8.76
C PHE A 26 -9.66 9.83 8.28
N PHE A 27 -9.66 10.06 6.96
CA PHE A 27 -10.37 11.18 6.34
C PHE A 27 -10.79 10.82 4.92
N MET A 28 -12.07 10.60 4.71
CA MET A 28 -12.64 10.33 3.39
C MET A 28 -13.07 11.64 2.74
N LYS A 29 -12.24 12.17 1.85
CA LYS A 29 -12.45 13.47 1.21
C LYS A 29 -13.83 13.64 0.55
N GLU A 30 -14.41 12.56 0.02
CA GLU A 30 -15.73 12.59 -0.63
C GLU A 30 -16.90 12.71 0.35
N TYR A 31 -16.71 12.31 1.61
CA TYR A 31 -17.76 12.19 2.62
C TYR A 31 -17.49 13.02 3.87
N CYS A 32 -16.27 13.54 4.02
CA CYS A 32 -15.85 14.23 5.23
C CYS A 32 -15.37 15.65 4.91
N GLU A 33 -15.74 16.56 5.78
CA GLU A 33 -15.29 17.94 5.79
C GLU A 33 -14.67 18.24 7.16
N ARG A 34 -13.78 19.22 7.22
CA ARG A 34 -13.17 19.66 8.47
C ARG A 34 -13.84 20.94 8.95
N GLU A 35 -14.24 20.93 10.22
CA GLU A 35 -14.74 22.16 10.85
C GLU A 35 -13.58 23.12 11.08
N GLU A 36 -13.70 24.34 10.57
CA GLU A 36 -12.59 25.32 10.59
C GLU A 36 -12.13 25.70 12.00
N THR A 37 -13.05 25.71 12.98
CA THR A 37 -12.77 26.22 14.33
C THR A 37 -12.31 25.15 15.32
N THR A 38 -12.70 23.87 15.15
CA THR A 38 -12.48 22.82 16.15
C THR A 38 -11.63 21.65 15.64
N SER A 39 -11.21 21.66 14.40
CA SER A 39 -10.53 20.54 13.75
C SER A 39 -11.34 19.23 13.69
N LYS A 40 -12.60 19.23 14.12
CA LYS A 40 -13.48 18.05 14.04
C LYS A 40 -13.78 17.69 12.60
N VAL A 41 -13.87 16.40 12.36
CA VAL A 41 -14.33 15.86 11.09
C VAL A 41 -15.84 15.83 11.10
N LEU A 42 -16.45 16.61 10.20
CA LEU A 42 -17.88 16.64 9.97
C LEU A 42 -18.24 15.60 8.91
N LEU A 43 -19.34 14.91 9.14
CA LEU A 43 -19.89 13.96 8.18
C LEU A 43 -20.96 14.64 7.34
N GLY A 44 -20.98 14.33 6.05
CA GLY A 44 -22.02 14.78 5.14
C GLY A 44 -23.40 14.18 5.44
N SER A 45 -24.17 13.80 4.43
CA SER A 45 -25.52 13.27 4.58
C SER A 45 -25.57 11.98 5.43
N GLN A 46 -26.73 11.68 5.99
CA GLN A 46 -26.93 10.49 6.84
C GLN A 46 -26.62 9.17 6.12
N GLY A 47 -26.82 9.09 4.81
CA GLY A 47 -26.41 7.92 3.99
C GLY A 47 -24.89 7.77 3.86
N SER A 48 -24.12 8.83 4.04
CA SER A 48 -22.66 8.79 4.06
C SER A 48 -22.09 8.33 5.41
N ARG A 49 -22.85 8.51 6.50
CA ARG A 49 -22.41 8.19 7.87
C ARG A 49 -22.12 6.70 8.05
N ASP A 50 -23.03 5.82 7.64
CA ASP A 50 -22.86 4.37 7.76
C ASP A 50 -21.63 3.88 6.94
N ILE A 51 -21.42 4.49 5.79
CA ILE A 51 -20.24 4.21 4.95
C ILE A 51 -18.97 4.62 5.68
N VAL A 52 -18.92 5.86 6.17
CA VAL A 52 -17.73 6.40 6.85
C VAL A 52 -17.43 5.61 8.12
N ASP A 53 -18.41 5.27 8.94
CA ASP A 53 -18.22 4.48 10.17
C ASP A 53 -17.69 3.08 9.85
N ARG A 54 -18.18 2.42 8.81
CA ARG A 54 -17.67 1.13 8.34
C ARG A 54 -16.20 1.22 7.93
N PHE A 55 -15.82 2.25 7.19
CA PHE A 55 -14.42 2.45 6.77
C PHE A 55 -13.51 2.84 7.93
N ARG A 56 -14.00 3.64 8.88
CA ARG A 56 -13.27 3.99 10.10
C ARG A 56 -12.96 2.74 10.94
N ILE A 57 -13.94 1.85 11.10
CA ILE A 57 -13.71 0.57 11.80
C ILE A 57 -12.64 -0.28 11.07
N LYS A 58 -12.68 -0.32 9.73
CA LYS A 58 -11.65 -1.04 8.95
C LYS A 58 -10.27 -0.43 9.14
N PHE A 59 -10.16 0.89 9.09
CA PHE A 59 -8.92 1.63 9.32
C PHE A 59 -8.29 1.30 10.68
N ILE A 60 -9.09 1.28 11.75
CA ILE A 60 -8.63 0.88 13.08
C ILE A 60 -8.18 -0.59 13.10
N LYS A 61 -8.96 -1.50 12.54
CA LYS A 61 -8.62 -2.94 12.49
C LYS A 61 -7.35 -3.21 11.69
N GLU A 62 -7.12 -2.49 10.61
CA GLU A 62 -5.91 -2.55 9.81
C GLU A 62 -4.70 -2.15 10.67
N ALA A 63 -4.73 -0.98 11.30
CA ALA A 63 -3.67 -0.52 12.16
C ALA A 63 -3.40 -1.51 13.32
N GLN A 64 -4.44 -2.07 13.96
CA GLN A 64 -4.31 -3.12 14.98
C GLN A 64 -3.64 -4.39 14.44
N THR A 65 -3.91 -4.74 13.19
CA THR A 65 -3.32 -5.91 12.55
C THR A 65 -1.83 -5.67 12.27
N ILE A 66 -1.47 -4.50 11.74
CA ILE A 66 -0.07 -4.14 11.46
C ILE A 66 0.73 -4.02 12.77
N ALA A 67 0.13 -3.47 13.83
CA ALA A 67 0.77 -3.34 15.14
C ALA A 67 1.24 -4.67 15.74
N GLN A 68 0.66 -5.80 15.32
CA GLN A 68 1.06 -7.15 15.75
C GLN A 68 2.16 -7.77 14.86
N MET A 69 2.64 -7.05 13.84
CA MET A 69 3.67 -7.54 12.95
C MET A 69 5.05 -7.19 13.48
N ASP A 70 5.95 -8.16 13.46
CA ASP A 70 7.36 -7.98 13.77
C ASP A 70 8.20 -8.39 12.56
N ASN A 71 8.44 -7.42 11.68
CA ASN A 71 9.23 -7.60 10.47
C ASN A 71 9.94 -6.28 10.12
N PRO A 72 11.25 -6.25 9.86
CA PRO A 72 12.00 -5.02 9.61
C PRO A 72 11.56 -4.28 8.34
N HIS A 73 10.93 -4.99 7.40
CA HIS A 73 10.46 -4.45 6.12
C HIS A 73 8.96 -4.11 6.12
N ILE A 74 8.34 -4.00 7.30
CA ILE A 74 6.96 -3.57 7.48
C ILE A 74 6.95 -2.39 8.45
N ILE A 75 6.15 -1.37 8.15
CA ILE A 75 6.00 -0.17 8.99
C ILE A 75 5.55 -0.53 10.41
N ARG A 76 6.14 0.08 11.43
CA ARG A 76 5.75 -0.12 12.83
C ARG A 76 4.67 0.85 13.24
N ILE A 77 3.58 0.34 13.81
CA ILE A 77 2.54 1.13 14.45
C ILE A 77 2.88 1.25 15.94
N HIS A 78 2.81 2.47 16.46
CA HIS A 78 3.14 2.79 17.84
C HIS A 78 1.90 2.97 18.70
N ASP A 79 0.82 3.54 18.14
CA ASP A 79 -0.41 3.85 18.89
C ASP A 79 -1.60 4.01 17.95
N ILE A 80 -2.81 3.88 18.51
CA ILE A 80 -4.08 4.08 17.82
C ILE A 80 -5.01 4.79 18.76
N PHE A 81 -5.64 5.89 18.35
CA PHE A 81 -6.59 6.63 19.16
C PHE A 81 -7.73 7.24 18.32
N GLU A 82 -8.81 7.59 18.98
CA GLU A 82 -9.94 8.28 18.37
C GLU A 82 -10.09 9.66 19.01
N GLU A 83 -10.13 10.69 18.17
CA GLU A 83 -10.33 12.09 18.56
C GLU A 83 -10.93 12.86 17.37
N ASN A 84 -11.44 14.06 17.58
CA ASN A 84 -11.99 14.93 16.53
C ASN A 84 -13.04 14.25 15.64
N ALA A 85 -13.83 13.33 16.21
CA ALA A 85 -14.84 12.51 15.51
C ALA A 85 -14.26 11.62 14.39
N THR A 86 -12.96 11.31 14.46
CA THR A 86 -12.27 10.41 13.53
C THR A 86 -11.28 9.50 14.28
N ALA A 87 -10.50 8.71 13.54
CA ALA A 87 -9.50 7.82 14.10
C ALA A 87 -8.11 8.16 13.56
N TYR A 88 -7.12 7.90 14.38
CA TYR A 88 -5.71 8.14 14.09
C TYR A 88 -4.90 6.90 14.44
N TYR A 89 -3.83 6.66 13.68
CA TYR A 89 -2.76 5.81 14.17
C TYR A 89 -1.40 6.49 14.01
N VAL A 90 -0.55 6.23 14.99
CA VAL A 90 0.80 6.74 15.07
C VAL A 90 1.74 5.64 14.61
N MET A 91 2.60 5.94 13.67
CA MET A 91 3.59 4.99 13.14
C MET A 91 4.99 5.60 13.17
N GLU A 92 5.99 4.76 13.00
CA GLU A 92 7.36 5.24 12.83
C GLU A 92 7.43 6.25 11.68
N TYR A 93 8.21 7.30 11.88
CA TYR A 93 8.57 8.21 10.81
C TYR A 93 9.83 7.72 10.13
N ILE A 94 9.75 7.46 8.84
CA ILE A 94 10.90 7.11 8.02
C ILE A 94 11.34 8.38 7.30
N ASP A 95 12.52 8.87 7.65
CA ASP A 95 13.15 10.01 6.97
C ASP A 95 13.85 9.54 5.69
N GLY A 96 13.06 9.35 4.65
CA GLY A 96 13.54 8.82 3.37
C GLY A 96 12.51 8.94 2.28
N ASP A 97 12.95 8.75 1.04
CA ASP A 97 12.09 8.78 -0.12
C ASP A 97 11.32 7.46 -0.30
N SER A 98 10.19 7.51 -0.98
CA SER A 98 9.60 6.31 -1.56
C SER A 98 10.38 5.87 -2.80
N LEU A 99 10.25 4.58 -3.17
CA LEU A 99 10.84 4.09 -4.42
C LEU A 99 10.30 4.86 -5.63
N ASP A 100 9.07 5.35 -5.57
CA ASP A 100 8.50 6.18 -6.63
C ASP A 100 9.24 7.52 -6.77
N ARG A 101 9.50 8.21 -5.66
CA ARG A 101 10.30 9.43 -5.67
C ARG A 101 11.74 9.19 -6.11
N LEU A 102 12.31 8.07 -5.71
CA LEU A 102 13.67 7.69 -6.14
C LEU A 102 13.73 7.53 -7.66
N ILE A 103 12.76 6.82 -8.27
CA ILE A 103 12.67 6.66 -9.72
C ILE A 103 12.43 8.00 -10.41
N GLN A 104 11.58 8.86 -9.87
CA GLN A 104 11.36 10.20 -10.42
C GLN A 104 12.64 11.04 -10.48
N LYS A 105 13.54 10.87 -9.51
CA LYS A 105 14.83 11.56 -9.46
C LYS A 105 15.90 10.94 -10.37
N GLN A 106 15.93 9.61 -10.49
CA GLN A 106 17.02 8.87 -11.13
C GLN A 106 16.65 8.24 -12.47
N GLY A 107 15.36 8.18 -12.80
CA GLY A 107 14.82 7.46 -13.95
C GLY A 107 14.60 5.98 -13.62
N LYS A 108 15.60 5.15 -13.84
CA LYS A 108 15.60 3.72 -13.47
C LYS A 108 16.72 3.40 -12.51
N LEU A 109 16.58 2.31 -11.77
CA LEU A 109 17.58 1.86 -10.81
C LEU A 109 18.58 0.87 -11.43
N ASP A 110 19.77 0.82 -10.85
CA ASP A 110 20.69 -0.29 -11.09
C ASP A 110 20.03 -1.62 -10.70
N THR A 111 20.33 -2.66 -11.47
CA THR A 111 19.72 -3.98 -11.30
C THR A 111 19.93 -4.57 -9.91
N ALA A 112 21.14 -4.45 -9.35
CA ALA A 112 21.44 -5.00 -8.03
C ALA A 112 20.67 -4.26 -6.94
N VAL A 113 20.55 -2.93 -7.05
CA VAL A 113 19.78 -2.08 -6.12
C VAL A 113 18.30 -2.42 -6.20
N ALA A 114 17.72 -2.49 -7.41
CA ALA A 114 16.33 -2.84 -7.61
C ALA A 114 15.99 -4.22 -7.03
N LEU A 115 16.82 -5.22 -7.30
CA LEU A 115 16.64 -6.58 -6.77
C LEU A 115 16.75 -6.65 -5.25
N ASN A 116 17.63 -5.85 -4.63
CA ASN A 116 17.70 -5.77 -3.17
C ASN A 116 16.37 -5.32 -2.58
N TYR A 117 15.77 -4.24 -3.08
CA TYR A 117 14.48 -3.74 -2.58
C TYR A 117 13.33 -4.71 -2.86
N ILE A 118 13.31 -5.33 -4.04
CA ILE A 118 12.30 -6.35 -4.39
C ILE A 118 12.40 -7.57 -3.48
N CYS A 119 13.61 -8.06 -3.18
CA CYS A 119 13.80 -9.18 -2.26
C CYS A 119 13.35 -8.86 -0.84
N GLN A 120 13.59 -7.64 -0.35
CA GLN A 120 13.14 -7.20 0.97
C GLN A 120 11.61 -7.09 1.01
N THR A 121 10.99 -6.51 -0.02
CA THR A 121 9.53 -6.45 -0.15
C THR A 121 8.91 -7.85 -0.24
N ALA A 122 9.53 -8.77 -0.98
CA ALA A 122 9.10 -10.16 -1.06
C ALA A 122 9.13 -10.86 0.31
N LYS A 123 10.15 -10.60 1.15
CA LYS A 123 10.22 -11.12 2.53
C LYS A 123 9.08 -10.55 3.40
N ALA A 124 8.74 -9.27 3.25
CA ALA A 124 7.59 -8.68 3.93
C ALA A 124 6.28 -9.37 3.47
N LEU A 125 6.08 -9.57 2.17
CA LEU A 125 4.92 -10.27 1.63
C LEU A 125 4.84 -11.72 2.11
N GLN A 126 5.93 -12.45 2.09
CA GLN A 126 5.99 -13.81 2.62
C GLN A 126 5.51 -13.87 4.09
N TYR A 127 5.97 -12.91 4.91
CA TYR A 127 5.58 -12.83 6.31
C TYR A 127 4.08 -12.59 6.50
N ILE A 128 3.48 -11.64 5.75
CA ILE A 128 2.03 -11.35 5.88
C ILE A 128 1.17 -12.47 5.27
N HIS A 129 1.61 -13.10 4.18
CA HIS A 129 0.90 -14.23 3.57
C HIS A 129 0.83 -15.44 4.49
N GLN A 130 1.89 -15.72 5.28
CA GLN A 130 1.86 -16.76 6.32
C GLN A 130 0.80 -16.45 7.40
N LYS A 131 0.47 -15.18 7.62
CA LYS A 131 -0.58 -14.73 8.54
C LYS A 131 -1.96 -14.60 7.87
N LYS A 132 -2.10 -15.05 6.63
CA LYS A 132 -3.34 -14.95 5.83
C LYS A 132 -3.78 -13.50 5.59
N ILE A 133 -2.82 -12.60 5.38
CA ILE A 133 -3.06 -11.19 5.07
C ILE A 133 -2.50 -10.92 3.68
N LEU A 134 -3.27 -10.21 2.86
CA LEU A 134 -2.86 -9.68 1.56
C LEU A 134 -2.72 -8.17 1.64
N HIS A 135 -1.75 -7.60 0.95
CA HIS A 135 -1.53 -6.16 0.90
C HIS A 135 -2.44 -5.46 -0.09
N LEU A 136 -2.52 -5.97 -1.32
CA LEU A 136 -3.39 -5.55 -2.44
C LEU A 136 -3.10 -4.17 -3.04
N ASP A 137 -2.02 -3.49 -2.62
CA ASP A 137 -1.59 -2.22 -3.20
C ASP A 137 -0.06 -2.07 -3.19
N ILE A 138 0.64 -3.11 -3.66
CA ILE A 138 2.10 -3.06 -3.81
C ILE A 138 2.44 -2.19 -5.02
N LYS A 139 3.20 -1.13 -4.77
CA LYS A 139 3.70 -0.20 -5.79
C LYS A 139 4.85 0.63 -5.23
N PRO A 140 5.68 1.27 -6.06
CA PRO A 140 6.84 2.03 -5.59
C PRO A 140 6.52 3.13 -4.58
N SER A 141 5.35 3.78 -4.66
CA SER A 141 4.95 4.82 -3.71
C SER A 141 4.62 4.29 -2.30
N ASN A 142 4.35 2.98 -2.17
CA ASN A 142 4.03 2.32 -0.90
C ASN A 142 5.24 1.58 -0.31
N ILE A 143 6.44 1.83 -0.82
CA ILE A 143 7.70 1.30 -0.30
C ILE A 143 8.61 2.49 0.00
N LEU A 144 8.84 2.75 1.29
CA LEU A 144 9.76 3.80 1.76
C LEU A 144 11.16 3.22 2.00
N LEU A 145 12.16 4.05 1.85
CA LEU A 145 13.55 3.71 2.15
C LEU A 145 13.96 4.25 3.52
N ARG A 146 14.31 3.38 4.44
CA ARG A 146 14.99 3.73 5.69
C ARG A 146 16.48 3.77 5.42
N GLY A 147 17.05 4.97 5.27
CA GLY A 147 18.37 5.13 4.68
C GLY A 147 18.36 4.76 3.20
N GLU A 148 19.49 4.25 2.70
CA GLU A 148 19.64 3.88 1.28
C GLU A 148 19.45 2.37 1.03
N GLU A 149 19.38 1.56 2.06
CA GLU A 149 19.45 0.10 1.92
C GLU A 149 18.17 -0.63 2.32
N ASP A 150 17.38 -0.08 3.25
CA ASP A 150 16.25 -0.78 3.84
C ASP A 150 14.90 -0.34 3.24
N ALA A 151 14.28 -1.23 2.47
CA ALA A 151 12.93 -1.05 1.97
C ALA A 151 11.90 -1.42 3.03
N VAL A 152 10.93 -0.54 3.28
CA VAL A 152 9.86 -0.71 4.25
C VAL A 152 8.51 -0.54 3.58
N LEU A 153 7.70 -1.58 3.64
CA LEU A 153 6.35 -1.60 3.10
C LEU A 153 5.40 -0.83 4.02
N ILE A 154 4.68 0.11 3.44
CA ILE A 154 3.72 0.97 4.12
C ILE A 154 2.33 0.85 3.48
N ASP A 155 1.34 1.45 4.11
CA ASP A 155 0.00 1.67 3.57
C ASP A 155 -0.76 0.38 3.19
N PHE A 156 -1.20 -0.33 4.22
CA PHE A 156 -2.05 -1.51 4.11
C PHE A 156 -3.54 -1.16 3.91
N GLY A 157 -3.86 0.06 3.46
CA GLY A 157 -5.22 0.65 3.43
C GLY A 157 -6.27 -0.12 2.65
N ILE A 158 -5.86 -1.12 1.87
CA ILE A 158 -6.76 -2.05 1.17
C ILE A 158 -6.56 -3.48 1.65
N SER A 159 -5.66 -3.71 2.59
CA SER A 159 -5.32 -5.06 3.05
C SER A 159 -6.58 -5.84 3.46
N LYS A 160 -6.66 -7.09 3.05
CA LYS A 160 -7.77 -7.98 3.36
C LYS A 160 -7.25 -9.21 4.06
N ARG A 161 -7.95 -9.63 5.11
CA ARG A 161 -7.86 -11.01 5.58
C ARG A 161 -8.71 -11.86 4.66
N TYR A 162 -8.15 -12.96 4.17
CA TYR A 162 -8.91 -14.00 3.50
C TYR A 162 -9.13 -15.17 4.46
N ASP A 163 -10.37 -15.63 4.53
CA ASP A 163 -10.72 -16.79 5.30
C ASP A 163 -10.27 -18.09 4.57
N ILE A 164 -10.24 -19.21 5.28
CA ILE A 164 -9.77 -20.51 4.77
C ILE A 164 -10.59 -20.98 3.55
N ASP A 165 -11.81 -20.47 3.39
CA ASP A 165 -12.71 -20.76 2.27
C ASP A 165 -12.58 -19.73 1.10
N GLY A 166 -11.67 -18.76 1.23
CA GLY A 166 -11.50 -17.71 0.22
C GLY A 166 -12.60 -16.66 0.20
N SER A 167 -13.56 -16.70 1.13
CA SER A 167 -14.61 -15.70 1.20
C SER A 167 -14.08 -14.35 1.69
N GLN A 168 -14.44 -13.29 0.98
CA GLN A 168 -13.99 -11.94 1.30
C GLN A 168 -15.02 -11.20 2.15
N THR A 169 -14.54 -10.62 3.23
CA THR A 169 -15.40 -9.86 4.16
C THR A 169 -15.63 -8.41 3.74
N SER A 170 -15.21 -7.94 2.56
CA SER A 170 -15.47 -6.55 2.18
C SER A 170 -15.58 -6.28 0.68
N THR A 171 -16.71 -5.77 0.28
CA THR A 171 -16.99 -5.11 -1.00
C THR A 171 -16.59 -3.65 -0.91
N THR A 172 -15.35 -3.27 -1.21
CA THR A 172 -14.97 -1.87 -1.32
C THR A 172 -14.39 -1.64 -2.69
N PRO A 173 -14.95 -0.74 -3.51
CA PRO A 173 -14.24 -0.21 -4.65
C PRO A 173 -13.10 0.65 -4.13
N THR A 174 -11.91 0.13 -4.13
CA THR A 174 -10.70 0.87 -3.85
C THR A 174 -10.14 1.40 -5.15
N GLY A 175 -9.53 2.55 -5.12
CA GLY A 175 -8.83 3.07 -6.29
C GLY A 175 -7.84 2.03 -6.79
N ILE A 176 -8.02 1.57 -8.01
CA ILE A 176 -7.16 0.58 -8.65
C ILE A 176 -5.85 1.28 -9.03
N SER A 177 -4.72 0.72 -8.64
CA SER A 177 -3.40 1.23 -9.02
C SER A 177 -3.05 0.72 -10.42
N LYS A 178 -3.37 1.54 -11.46
CA LYS A 178 -3.14 1.21 -12.86
C LYS A 178 -1.71 0.78 -13.12
N GLY A 179 -1.55 -0.29 -13.89
CA GLY A 179 -0.26 -0.93 -14.18
C GLY A 179 0.28 -1.83 -13.06
N TYR A 180 -0.23 -1.71 -11.82
CA TYR A 180 0.21 -2.56 -10.69
C TYR A 180 -0.84 -3.57 -10.25
N ALA A 181 -2.10 -3.35 -10.58
CA ALA A 181 -3.21 -4.19 -10.19
C ALA A 181 -3.42 -5.33 -11.20
N PRO A 182 -3.51 -6.61 -10.78
CA PRO A 182 -3.87 -7.71 -11.66
C PRO A 182 -5.34 -7.69 -12.06
N ILE A 183 -5.70 -8.47 -13.07
CA ILE A 183 -7.03 -8.45 -13.71
C ILE A 183 -8.18 -8.73 -12.74
N GLU A 184 -7.95 -9.55 -11.72
CA GLU A 184 -8.97 -9.86 -10.71
C GLU A 184 -9.36 -8.66 -9.83
N GLN A 185 -8.50 -7.63 -9.72
CA GLN A 185 -8.82 -6.40 -8.99
C GLN A 185 -9.77 -5.47 -9.77
N TYR A 186 -9.84 -5.60 -11.08
CA TYR A 186 -10.74 -4.81 -11.94
C TYR A 186 -12.18 -5.34 -11.98
N ARG A 187 -12.41 -6.57 -11.55
CA ARG A 187 -13.75 -7.18 -11.59
C ARG A 187 -14.68 -6.56 -10.56
N GLN A 188 -15.67 -5.81 -11.03
CA GLN A 188 -16.76 -5.29 -10.21
C GLN A 188 -17.69 -6.44 -9.82
N GLY A 189 -18.08 -6.53 -8.53
CA GLY A 189 -19.11 -7.47 -8.09
C GLY A 189 -18.72 -8.43 -6.96
N GLY A 190 -17.55 -8.29 -6.35
CA GLY A 190 -17.27 -8.91 -5.03
C GLY A 190 -17.02 -10.43 -5.00
N THR A 191 -16.89 -11.11 -6.15
CA THR A 191 -16.62 -12.55 -6.24
C THR A 191 -15.18 -12.91 -6.57
N SER A 192 -14.28 -11.94 -6.64
CA SER A 192 -12.88 -12.20 -6.91
C SER A 192 -12.20 -12.76 -5.66
N MET A 193 -11.73 -13.99 -5.75
CA MET A 193 -10.84 -14.57 -4.75
C MET A 193 -9.45 -13.94 -4.94
N PHE A 194 -9.06 -13.04 -4.04
CA PHE A 194 -7.67 -12.57 -4.00
C PHE A 194 -6.80 -13.61 -3.31
N MET A 195 -5.65 -13.84 -3.88
CA MET A 195 -4.67 -14.83 -3.41
C MET A 195 -3.30 -14.17 -3.23
N PRO A 196 -2.33 -14.83 -2.60
CA PRO A 196 -0.96 -14.34 -2.57
C PRO A 196 -0.39 -13.96 -3.94
N SER A 197 -0.82 -14.63 -5.01
CA SER A 197 -0.45 -14.30 -6.41
C SER A 197 -0.86 -12.90 -6.82
N THR A 198 -1.94 -12.33 -6.25
CA THR A 198 -2.37 -10.95 -6.48
C THR A 198 -1.27 -9.94 -6.06
N ASP A 199 -0.67 -10.14 -4.88
CA ASP A 199 0.45 -9.32 -4.42
C ASP A 199 1.74 -9.61 -5.21
N ILE A 200 1.94 -10.85 -5.66
CA ILE A 200 3.11 -11.21 -6.48
C ILE A 200 3.07 -10.55 -7.85
N TYR A 201 1.89 -10.45 -8.47
CA TYR A 201 1.72 -9.66 -9.70
C TYR A 201 2.17 -8.21 -9.48
N SER A 202 1.65 -7.55 -8.43
CA SER A 202 1.98 -6.16 -8.10
C SER A 202 3.47 -5.96 -7.77
N LEU A 203 4.12 -6.99 -7.19
CA LEU A 203 5.57 -7.00 -6.95
C LEU A 203 6.35 -7.10 -8.28
N GLY A 204 5.91 -7.95 -9.22
CA GLY A 204 6.47 -8.04 -10.58
C GLY A 204 6.36 -6.71 -11.33
N ALA A 205 5.18 -6.08 -11.29
CA ALA A 205 4.93 -4.77 -11.85
C ALA A 205 5.82 -3.68 -11.22
N THR A 206 6.03 -3.75 -9.90
CA THR A 206 6.96 -2.88 -9.19
C THR A 206 8.40 -3.11 -9.68
N MET A 207 8.84 -4.37 -9.80
CA MET A 207 10.18 -4.71 -10.31
C MET A 207 10.38 -4.19 -11.73
N TYR A 208 9.39 -4.34 -12.61
CA TYR A 208 9.41 -3.77 -13.96
C TYR A 208 9.65 -2.26 -13.90
N LYS A 209 8.85 -1.53 -13.10
CA LYS A 209 9.00 -0.07 -12.92
C LYS A 209 10.41 0.33 -12.44
N LEU A 210 10.97 -0.39 -11.46
CA LEU A 210 12.30 -0.07 -10.92
C LEU A 210 13.39 -0.22 -11.97
N LEU A 211 13.28 -1.22 -12.86
CA LEU A 211 14.30 -1.56 -13.85
C LEU A 211 14.16 -0.78 -15.16
N THR A 212 12.96 -0.37 -15.52
CA THR A 212 12.69 0.34 -16.78
C THR A 212 12.55 1.85 -16.59
N GLY A 213 12.12 2.30 -15.42
CA GLY A 213 11.66 3.67 -15.18
C GLY A 213 10.22 3.91 -15.65
N GLU A 214 9.58 2.94 -16.30
CA GLU A 214 8.25 3.06 -16.89
C GLU A 214 7.22 2.25 -16.12
N THR A 215 6.01 2.78 -15.98
CA THR A 215 4.90 2.02 -15.42
C THR A 215 4.47 0.96 -16.43
N PRO A 216 4.31 -0.32 -16.04
CA PRO A 216 3.88 -1.35 -16.96
C PRO A 216 2.47 -1.07 -17.49
N PRO A 217 2.09 -1.64 -18.65
CA PRO A 217 0.71 -1.59 -19.17
C PRO A 217 -0.30 -2.12 -18.15
N GLU A 218 -1.58 -1.77 -18.32
CA GLU A 218 -2.64 -2.36 -17.49
C GLU A 218 -2.76 -3.87 -17.75
N ALA A 219 -3.24 -4.61 -16.76
CA ALA A 219 -3.32 -6.07 -16.86
C ALA A 219 -4.16 -6.55 -18.07
N SER A 220 -5.20 -5.80 -18.48
CA SER A 220 -5.97 -6.06 -19.71
C SER A 220 -5.10 -6.00 -20.96
N ASP A 221 -4.26 -4.97 -21.05
CA ASP A 221 -3.42 -4.74 -22.22
C ASP A 221 -2.34 -5.83 -22.33
N ILE A 222 -1.81 -6.27 -21.18
CA ILE A 222 -0.84 -7.37 -21.12
C ILE A 222 -1.47 -8.70 -21.58
N VAL A 223 -2.73 -8.95 -21.24
CA VAL A 223 -3.45 -10.16 -21.70
C VAL A 223 -3.64 -10.14 -23.23
N ASP A 224 -3.93 -8.98 -23.79
CA ASP A 224 -4.24 -8.84 -25.21
C ASP A 224 -2.97 -8.74 -26.09
N GLU A 225 -1.94 -8.04 -25.65
CA GLU A 225 -0.75 -7.67 -26.44
C GLU A 225 0.55 -8.30 -25.94
N GLY A 226 0.55 -8.87 -24.72
CA GLY A 226 1.74 -9.36 -24.04
C GLY A 226 2.53 -8.25 -23.32
N LEU A 227 3.45 -8.65 -22.47
CA LEU A 227 4.36 -7.73 -21.77
C LEU A 227 5.67 -7.60 -22.54
N THR A 228 5.99 -6.39 -22.98
CA THR A 228 7.29 -6.10 -23.60
C THR A 228 8.31 -5.76 -22.51
N ILE A 229 9.37 -6.57 -22.42
CA ILE A 229 10.50 -6.33 -21.51
C ILE A 229 11.72 -5.95 -22.35
N PRO A 230 12.38 -4.80 -22.03
CA PRO A 230 13.54 -4.36 -22.80
C PRO A 230 14.71 -5.35 -22.77
N ASP A 231 15.41 -5.51 -23.92
CA ASP A 231 16.51 -6.47 -24.09
C ASP A 231 17.71 -6.24 -23.18
N TYR A 232 17.85 -5.03 -22.62
CA TYR A 232 18.92 -4.75 -21.65
C TYR A 232 18.69 -5.37 -20.27
N ILE A 233 17.49 -5.89 -20.00
CA ILE A 233 17.19 -6.63 -18.78
C ILE A 233 17.66 -8.07 -18.92
N ALA A 234 18.46 -8.54 -17.97
CA ALA A 234 19.00 -9.89 -18.02
C ALA A 234 17.88 -10.95 -18.15
N PRO A 235 18.03 -11.98 -18.99
CA PRO A 235 16.97 -12.94 -19.30
C PRO A 235 16.33 -13.62 -18.09
N ARG A 236 17.11 -13.88 -17.03
CA ARG A 236 16.59 -14.47 -15.78
C ARG A 236 15.65 -13.53 -15.06
N ILE A 237 15.90 -12.23 -15.12
CA ILE A 237 15.06 -11.20 -14.48
C ILE A 237 13.81 -10.99 -15.32
N ALA A 238 13.95 -10.91 -16.65
CA ALA A 238 12.82 -10.84 -17.58
C ALA A 238 11.85 -12.00 -17.34
N THR A 239 12.36 -13.24 -17.30
CA THR A 239 11.55 -14.43 -17.00
C THR A 239 10.88 -14.37 -15.62
N ALA A 240 11.53 -13.75 -14.61
CA ALA A 240 10.92 -13.57 -13.29
C ALA A 240 9.75 -12.58 -13.34
N ILE A 241 9.91 -11.46 -14.06
CA ILE A 241 8.83 -10.48 -14.25
C ILE A 241 7.65 -11.13 -14.99
N GLU A 242 7.89 -11.81 -16.12
CA GLU A 242 6.87 -12.51 -16.91
C GLU A 242 6.08 -13.55 -16.10
N LYS A 243 6.74 -14.24 -15.17
CA LYS A 243 6.08 -15.23 -14.31
C LYS A 243 5.24 -14.61 -13.19
N CYS A 244 5.54 -13.37 -12.82
CA CYS A 244 4.77 -12.65 -11.81
C CYS A 244 3.54 -11.98 -12.42
N MET A 245 3.66 -11.50 -13.65
CA MET A 245 2.63 -10.74 -14.36
C MET A 245 1.94 -11.57 -15.43
#